data_ce5325e885d5a36f76aa5c382d5d7672
#
_entry.id   ce5325e885d5a36f76aa5c382d5d7672
#
_cell.length_a   1.000
_cell.length_b   1.000
_cell.length_c   1.000
_cell.angle_alpha   90.00
_cell.angle_beta   90.00
_cell.angle_gamma   90.00
#
_symmetry.space_group_name_H-M   'P 1'
#
loop_
_entity.id
_entity.type
_entity.pdbx_description
1 polymer ?
#
loop_
_entity_poly.entity_id
_entity_poly.type
_entity_poly.pdbx_seq_one_letter_code
_entity_poly.pdbx_strand_id
1 'polypeptide(L)'
;MSLTATIEGYYTKEELKEILKDEQQFYIEYAEENWLNRFFKIKAMSHKTQVPSITSVITDTPGGTNSNHSKTEQYALKSVEACEWLETLYNAMEALNPSEKKLVKLKYMQKRNDGSRYSDEVIYPQLYIGRTRYYELKKDALEMLGRNLYGMFNEKVGL
;
A
#
# COMPACT_ATOMS: atom_id res chain seq x y z
N MET A 1 -15.97 -26.84 1.55
CA MET A 1 -15.94 -26.82 3.03
C MET A 1 -15.07 -25.71 3.51
N SER A 2 -15.61 -24.82 4.31
CA SER A 2 -14.80 -23.77 4.92
C SER A 2 -13.86 -24.36 5.96
N LEU A 3 -12.63 -23.84 6.05
CA LEU A 3 -11.65 -24.19 7.06
C LEU A 3 -12.22 -24.09 8.49
N THR A 4 -13.23 -23.24 8.69
CA THR A 4 -13.95 -23.08 9.95
C THR A 4 -14.62 -24.37 10.45
N ALA A 5 -15.19 -25.18 9.56
CA ALA A 5 -15.84 -26.43 9.93
C ALA A 5 -14.87 -27.48 10.49
N THR A 6 -13.62 -27.48 10.04
CA THR A 6 -12.58 -28.41 10.50
C THR A 6 -11.98 -27.97 11.84
N ILE A 7 -11.97 -26.65 12.11
CA ILE A 7 -11.38 -26.06 13.31
C ILE A 7 -12.37 -26.04 14.49
N GLU A 8 -13.68 -25.97 14.22
CA GLU A 8 -14.74 -25.92 15.25
C GLU A 8 -14.70 -27.07 16.26
N GLY A 9 -14.10 -28.20 15.90
CA GLY A 9 -13.91 -29.32 16.84
C GLY A 9 -12.79 -29.15 17.86
N TYR A 10 -11.90 -28.15 17.67
CA TYR A 10 -10.72 -27.95 18.49
C TYR A 10 -10.75 -26.65 19.32
N TYR A 11 -11.59 -25.70 18.94
CA TYR A 11 -11.66 -24.38 19.55
C TYR A 11 -13.08 -24.02 19.99
N THR A 12 -13.20 -23.26 21.06
CA THR A 12 -14.48 -22.70 21.48
C THR A 12 -14.90 -21.56 20.53
N LYS A 13 -16.18 -21.17 20.55
CA LYS A 13 -16.67 -20.06 19.74
C LYS A 13 -15.96 -18.75 20.08
N GLU A 14 -15.64 -18.53 21.35
CA GLU A 14 -14.92 -17.37 21.83
C GLU A 14 -13.49 -17.35 21.31
N GLU A 15 -12.79 -18.48 21.36
CA GLU A 15 -11.44 -18.64 20.80
C GLU A 15 -11.41 -18.39 19.30
N LEU A 16 -12.39 -18.92 18.57
CA LEU A 16 -12.51 -18.68 17.11
C LEU A 16 -12.73 -17.21 16.78
N LYS A 17 -13.54 -16.51 17.57
CA LYS A 17 -13.77 -15.08 17.39
C LYS A 17 -12.49 -14.28 17.61
N GLU A 18 -11.69 -14.63 18.62
CA GLU A 18 -10.40 -13.98 18.88
C GLU A 18 -9.41 -14.22 17.74
N ILE A 19 -9.32 -15.45 17.25
CA ILE A 19 -8.44 -15.80 16.13
C ILE A 19 -8.81 -15.01 14.88
N LEU A 20 -10.10 -14.93 14.56
CA LEU A 20 -10.59 -14.17 13.40
C LEU A 20 -10.34 -12.67 13.55
N LYS A 21 -10.49 -12.14 14.75
CA LYS A 21 -10.22 -10.74 15.05
C LYS A 21 -8.73 -10.42 14.91
N ASP A 22 -7.85 -11.30 15.40
CA ASP A 22 -6.41 -11.14 15.29
C ASP A 22 -5.95 -11.21 13.83
N GLU A 23 -6.53 -12.12 13.05
CA GLU A 23 -6.28 -12.24 11.63
C GLU A 23 -6.70 -10.98 10.87
N GLN A 24 -7.89 -10.47 11.16
CA GLN A 24 -8.38 -9.22 10.58
C GLN A 24 -7.45 -8.06 10.90
N GLN A 25 -7.04 -7.94 12.14
CA GLN A 25 -6.12 -6.88 12.58
C GLN A 25 -4.76 -6.99 11.89
N PHE A 26 -4.25 -8.19 11.71
CA PHE A 26 -3.01 -8.44 10.97
C PHE A 26 -3.07 -7.87 9.55
N TYR A 27 -4.13 -8.14 8.82
CA TYR A 27 -4.25 -7.66 7.44
C TYR A 27 -4.47 -6.15 7.36
N ILE A 28 -5.19 -5.56 8.31
CA ILE A 28 -5.37 -4.11 8.41
C ILE A 28 -4.01 -3.43 8.64
N GLU A 29 -3.25 -3.89 9.60
CA GLU A 29 -1.91 -3.35 9.91
C GLU A 29 -0.95 -3.55 8.74
N TYR A 30 -0.99 -4.71 8.11
CA TYR A 30 -0.18 -5.02 6.94
C TYR A 30 -0.44 -4.03 5.80
N ALA A 31 -1.70 -3.77 5.49
CA ALA A 31 -2.07 -2.80 4.46
C ALA A 31 -1.60 -1.39 4.79
N GLU A 32 -1.80 -0.94 6.03
CA GLU A 32 -1.41 0.40 6.45
C GLU A 32 0.10 0.57 6.53
N GLU A 33 0.79 -0.27 7.28
CA GLU A 33 2.21 -0.11 7.58
C GLU A 33 3.12 -0.44 6.42
N ASN A 34 2.82 -1.50 5.68
CA ASN A 34 3.69 -1.97 4.61
C ASN A 34 3.38 -1.35 3.25
N TRP A 35 2.17 -0.83 3.05
CA TRP A 35 1.74 -0.30 1.76
C TRP A 35 1.30 1.15 1.81
N LEU A 36 0.21 1.45 2.48
CA LEU A 36 -0.42 2.77 2.39
C LEU A 36 0.43 3.89 3.01
N ASN A 37 1.11 3.63 4.12
CA ASN A 37 1.98 4.62 4.74
C ASN A 37 3.25 4.90 3.94
N ARG A 38 3.59 4.03 3.01
CA ARG A 38 4.74 4.18 2.11
C ARG A 38 4.38 4.79 0.77
N PHE A 39 3.11 4.97 0.49
CA PHE A 39 2.62 5.38 -0.83
C PHE A 39 3.28 6.65 -1.37
N PHE A 40 3.30 7.73 -0.60
CA PHE A 40 3.85 9.00 -1.07
C PHE A 40 5.36 8.93 -1.33
N LYS A 41 6.08 8.24 -0.47
CA LYS A 41 7.52 8.03 -0.63
C LYS A 41 7.83 7.27 -1.91
N ILE A 42 7.14 6.17 -2.13
CA ILE A 42 7.36 5.32 -3.31
C ILE A 42 6.89 6.00 -4.59
N LYS A 43 5.78 6.73 -4.53
CA LYS A 43 5.32 7.54 -5.65
C LYS A 43 6.34 8.59 -6.07
N ALA A 44 6.95 9.27 -5.09
CA ALA A 44 8.03 10.22 -5.35
C ALA A 44 9.25 9.54 -6.00
N MET A 45 9.59 8.33 -5.57
CA MET A 45 10.69 7.56 -6.16
C MET A 45 10.40 7.16 -7.62
N SER A 46 9.14 6.86 -7.95
CA SER A 46 8.75 6.48 -9.31
C SER A 46 8.91 7.62 -10.31
N HIS A 47 8.85 8.87 -9.86
CA HIS A 47 8.99 10.05 -10.72
C HIS A 47 10.45 10.53 -10.87
N LYS A 48 11.36 10.12 -10.02
CA LYS A 48 12.74 10.62 -10.00
C LYS A 48 13.56 10.30 -11.27
N THR A 49 13.19 9.30 -12.03
CA THR A 49 13.88 8.93 -13.27
C THR A 49 13.34 9.64 -14.50
N GLN A 50 12.21 10.34 -14.41
CA GLN A 50 11.61 11.05 -15.54
C GLN A 50 12.24 12.42 -15.79
N VAL A 51 13.07 12.88 -14.85
CA VAL A 51 13.86 14.10 -15.02
C VAL A 51 15.33 13.69 -14.99
N PRO A 52 15.95 13.40 -16.14
CA PRO A 52 17.39 13.29 -16.16
C PRO A 52 17.93 14.65 -15.73
N SER A 53 18.62 14.69 -14.61
CA SER A 53 19.31 15.88 -14.20
C SER A 53 20.38 16.13 -15.27
N ILE A 54 20.08 17.09 -16.15
CA ILE A 54 20.94 17.54 -17.24
C ILE A 54 22.19 18.26 -16.69
N THR A 55 22.31 18.36 -15.39
CA THR A 55 23.51 18.84 -14.71
C THR A 55 24.52 17.74 -14.45
N SER A 56 24.53 16.69 -15.25
CA SER A 56 25.71 15.87 -15.32
C SER A 56 26.81 16.72 -15.98
N VAL A 57 27.59 17.38 -15.15
CA VAL A 57 28.84 17.98 -15.57
C VAL A 57 29.61 16.84 -16.24
N ILE A 58 29.80 16.96 -17.55
CA ILE A 58 30.73 16.12 -18.27
C ILE A 58 32.12 16.52 -17.73
N THR A 59 32.50 15.92 -16.64
CA THR A 59 33.87 16.01 -16.20
C THR A 59 34.65 15.01 -17.05
N ASP A 60 35.33 15.54 -18.03
CA ASP A 60 36.35 14.83 -18.78
C ASP A 60 37.54 14.48 -17.88
N THR A 61 37.30 13.74 -16.82
CA THR A 61 38.38 13.17 -16.03
C THR A 61 38.47 11.69 -16.35
N PRO A 62 39.49 11.29 -17.12
CA PRO A 62 39.74 9.86 -17.33
C PRO A 62 40.15 9.23 -16.01
N GLY A 63 39.34 8.34 -15.48
CA GLY A 63 39.72 7.52 -14.35
C GLY A 63 38.90 7.63 -13.10
N GLY A 64 37.59 7.50 -13.15
CA GLY A 64 36.79 7.47 -11.94
C GLY A 64 35.33 7.22 -12.18
N THR A 65 35.00 6.56 -13.25
CA THR A 65 33.65 6.57 -13.79
C THR A 65 32.77 5.41 -13.38
N ASN A 66 33.31 4.43 -12.68
CA ASN A 66 32.49 3.27 -12.28
C ASN A 66 31.48 3.56 -11.16
N SER A 67 31.73 4.59 -10.32
CA SER A 67 30.83 4.93 -9.23
C SER A 67 29.58 5.69 -9.68
N ASN A 68 29.69 6.51 -10.74
CA ASN A 68 28.55 7.29 -11.24
C ASN A 68 27.58 6.44 -12.06
N HIS A 69 28.09 5.50 -12.82
CA HIS A 69 27.28 4.53 -13.56
C HIS A 69 26.49 3.64 -12.61
N SER A 70 27.12 3.17 -11.56
CA SER A 70 26.47 2.35 -10.52
C SER A 70 25.32 3.09 -9.84
N LYS A 71 25.48 4.38 -9.53
CA LYS A 71 24.42 5.18 -8.90
C LYS A 71 23.25 5.41 -9.86
N THR A 72 23.50 5.72 -11.12
CA THR A 72 22.47 5.93 -12.13
C THR A 72 21.67 4.65 -12.36
N GLU A 73 22.34 3.51 -12.44
CA GLU A 73 21.70 2.20 -12.56
C GLU A 73 20.86 1.87 -11.33
N GLN A 74 21.36 2.17 -10.13
CA GLN A 74 20.63 1.96 -8.89
C GLN A 74 19.38 2.83 -8.82
N TYR A 75 19.43 4.10 -9.25
CA TYR A 75 18.27 4.98 -9.29
C TYR A 75 17.24 4.50 -10.32
N ALA A 76 17.69 4.08 -11.49
CA ALA A 76 16.80 3.52 -12.51
C ALA A 76 16.11 2.25 -12.01
N LEU A 77 16.83 1.38 -11.36
CA LEU A 77 16.31 0.13 -10.80
C LEU A 77 15.28 0.41 -9.70
N LYS A 78 15.59 1.34 -8.77
CA LYS A 78 14.66 1.75 -7.71
C LYS A 78 13.37 2.36 -8.27
N SER A 79 13.47 3.10 -9.37
CA SER A 79 12.29 3.67 -10.02
C SER A 79 11.42 2.60 -10.66
N VAL A 80 12.01 1.60 -11.31
CA VAL A 80 11.29 0.46 -11.87
C VAL A 80 10.61 -0.32 -10.75
N GLU A 81 11.31 -0.60 -9.67
CA GLU A 81 10.75 -1.26 -8.49
C GLU A 81 9.60 -0.46 -7.88
N ALA A 82 9.73 0.86 -7.80
CA ALA A 82 8.68 1.75 -7.30
C ALA A 82 7.44 1.70 -8.20
N CYS A 83 7.61 1.70 -9.52
CA CYS A 83 6.50 1.57 -10.47
C CYS A 83 5.80 0.21 -10.34
N GLU A 84 6.54 -0.86 -10.19
CA GLU A 84 5.99 -2.21 -9.98
C GLU A 84 5.20 -2.30 -8.67
N TRP A 85 5.73 -1.69 -7.62
CA TRP A 85 5.07 -1.62 -6.32
C TRP A 85 3.74 -0.88 -6.41
N LEU A 86 3.72 0.28 -7.08
CA LEU A 86 2.50 1.07 -7.31
C LEU A 86 1.48 0.28 -8.13
N GLU A 87 1.92 -0.39 -9.17
CA GLU A 87 1.06 -1.22 -10.01
C GLU A 87 0.40 -2.34 -9.19
N THR A 88 1.19 -3.00 -8.32
CA THR A 88 0.67 -4.04 -7.43
C THR A 88 -0.38 -3.46 -6.48
N LEU A 89 -0.14 -2.29 -5.91
CA LEU A 89 -1.10 -1.62 -5.03
C LEU A 89 -2.39 -1.27 -5.79
N TYR A 90 -2.29 -0.68 -6.97
CA TYR A 90 -3.45 -0.30 -7.76
C TYR A 90 -4.26 -1.53 -8.20
N ASN A 91 -3.59 -2.61 -8.58
CA ASN A 91 -4.24 -3.87 -8.95
C ASN A 91 -4.99 -4.48 -7.76
N ALA A 92 -4.39 -4.45 -6.57
CA ALA A 92 -5.04 -4.91 -5.36
C ALA A 92 -6.28 -4.08 -5.00
N MET A 93 -6.23 -2.78 -5.28
CA MET A 93 -7.36 -1.87 -5.03
C MET A 93 -8.54 -2.12 -5.99
N GLU A 94 -8.29 -2.67 -7.16
CA GLU A 94 -9.37 -2.98 -8.12
C GLU A 94 -10.39 -3.98 -7.58
N ALA A 95 -10.00 -4.82 -6.62
CA ALA A 95 -10.91 -5.75 -5.96
C ALA A 95 -11.82 -5.10 -4.92
N LEU A 96 -11.56 -3.85 -4.54
CA LEU A 96 -12.39 -3.09 -3.61
C LEU A 96 -13.64 -2.56 -4.32
N ASN A 97 -14.74 -2.44 -3.56
CA ASN A 97 -15.92 -1.78 -4.11
C ASN A 97 -15.66 -0.26 -4.27
N PRO A 98 -16.50 0.46 -5.05
CA PRO A 98 -16.27 1.89 -5.30
C PRO A 98 -16.17 2.75 -4.05
N SER A 99 -16.95 2.48 -3.02
CA SER A 99 -16.93 3.24 -1.76
C SER A 99 -15.64 3.00 -0.98
N GLU A 100 -15.21 1.74 -0.90
CA GLU A 100 -13.95 1.35 -0.26
C GLU A 100 -12.74 1.95 -0.98
N LYS A 101 -12.74 1.87 -2.30
CA LYS A 101 -11.69 2.45 -3.14
C LYS A 101 -11.60 3.97 -2.94
N LYS A 102 -12.73 4.66 -2.93
CA LYS A 102 -12.79 6.11 -2.70
C LYS A 102 -12.26 6.48 -1.32
N LEU A 103 -12.63 5.72 -0.29
CA LEU A 103 -12.15 5.93 1.07
C LEU A 103 -10.62 5.82 1.15
N VAL A 104 -10.06 4.76 0.59
CA VAL A 104 -8.60 4.52 0.60
C VAL A 104 -7.87 5.65 -0.13
N LYS A 105 -8.37 6.08 -1.28
CA LYS A 105 -7.79 7.19 -2.04
C LYS A 105 -7.81 8.50 -1.25
N LEU A 106 -8.94 8.83 -0.64
CA LEU A 106 -9.08 10.06 0.13
C LEU A 106 -8.22 10.07 1.39
N LYS A 107 -8.12 8.95 2.08
CA LYS A 107 -7.40 8.86 3.36
C LYS A 107 -5.88 8.72 3.18
N TYR A 108 -5.44 7.92 2.23
CA TYR A 108 -4.04 7.50 2.14
C TYR A 108 -3.29 8.01 0.91
N MET A 109 -4.00 8.39 -0.14
CA MET A 109 -3.39 8.75 -1.42
C MET A 109 -3.53 10.23 -1.77
N GLN A 110 -4.14 11.03 -0.92
CA GLN A 110 -4.26 12.47 -1.09
C GLN A 110 -3.68 13.20 0.10
N LYS A 111 -3.05 14.35 -0.18
CA LYS A 111 -2.49 15.25 0.82
C LYS A 111 -3.19 16.59 0.78
N ARG A 112 -3.27 17.23 1.92
CA ARG A 112 -3.65 18.64 2.03
C ARG A 112 -2.50 19.53 1.51
N ASN A 113 -2.79 20.81 1.33
CA ASN A 113 -1.80 21.78 0.87
C ASN A 113 -0.59 21.90 1.83
N ASP A 114 -0.80 21.62 3.12
CA ASP A 114 0.26 21.63 4.13
C ASP A 114 1.08 20.33 4.18
N GLY A 115 0.77 19.35 3.33
CA GLY A 115 1.43 18.06 3.26
C GLY A 115 0.89 17.01 4.21
N SER A 116 -0.08 17.34 5.06
CA SER A 116 -0.73 16.38 5.96
C SER A 116 -1.84 15.60 5.25
N ARG A 117 -2.22 14.47 5.83
CA ARG A 117 -3.37 13.69 5.36
C ARG A 117 -4.67 14.29 5.86
N TYR A 118 -5.74 14.04 5.14
CA TYR A 118 -7.07 14.43 5.59
C TYR A 118 -7.48 13.62 6.81
N SER A 119 -8.12 14.28 7.77
CA SER A 119 -8.70 13.60 8.95
C SER A 119 -9.94 12.81 8.56
N ASP A 120 -10.28 11.82 9.37
CA ASP A 120 -11.48 11.00 9.13
C ASP A 120 -12.76 11.86 9.15
N GLU A 121 -12.80 12.88 9.99
CA GLU A 121 -13.94 13.82 10.11
C GLU A 121 -14.17 14.63 8.82
N VAL A 122 -13.14 14.84 8.01
CA VAL A 122 -13.26 15.50 6.70
C VAL A 122 -13.71 14.51 5.63
N ILE A 123 -13.32 13.25 5.75
CA ILE A 123 -13.53 12.25 4.72
C ILE A 123 -14.95 11.68 4.72
N TYR A 124 -15.49 11.28 5.91
CA TYR A 124 -16.77 10.58 5.90
C TYR A 124 -17.94 11.41 5.36
N PRO A 125 -18.00 12.76 5.55
CA PRO A 125 -19.02 13.54 4.87
C PRO A 125 -18.92 13.51 3.34
N GLN A 126 -17.72 13.43 2.80
CA GLN A 126 -17.49 13.33 1.35
C GLN A 126 -17.96 12.00 0.77
N LEU A 127 -18.07 10.97 1.61
CA LEU A 127 -18.60 9.67 1.23
C LEU A 127 -20.11 9.56 1.45
N TYR A 128 -20.74 10.63 1.99
CA TYR A 128 -22.17 10.67 2.31
C TYR A 128 -22.60 9.58 3.29
N ILE A 129 -21.73 9.24 4.24
CA ILE A 129 -21.99 8.25 5.29
C ILE A 129 -21.72 8.85 6.67
N GLY A 130 -22.30 8.26 7.71
CA GLY A 130 -22.05 8.65 9.08
C GLY A 130 -20.74 8.07 9.62
N ARG A 131 -20.35 8.55 10.79
CA ARG A 131 -19.09 8.18 11.45
C ARG A 131 -18.98 6.66 11.69
N THR A 132 -20.01 6.05 12.25
CA THR A 132 -19.99 4.61 12.55
C THR A 132 -19.81 3.77 11.29
N ARG A 133 -20.59 4.07 10.25
CA ARG A 133 -20.48 3.40 8.96
C ARG A 133 -19.11 3.61 8.31
N TYR A 134 -18.54 4.79 8.46
CA TYR A 134 -17.21 5.11 7.95
C TYR A 134 -16.14 4.20 8.54
N TYR A 135 -16.13 4.03 9.87
CA TYR A 135 -15.12 3.16 10.50
C TYR A 135 -15.30 1.68 10.16
N GLU A 136 -16.53 1.23 9.99
CA GLU A 136 -16.81 -0.12 9.48
C GLU A 136 -16.28 -0.30 8.07
N LEU A 137 -16.59 0.65 7.19
CA LEU A 137 -16.13 0.63 5.79
C LEU A 137 -14.61 0.68 5.69
N LYS A 138 -13.97 1.51 6.49
CA LYS A 138 -12.53 1.63 6.56
C LYS A 138 -11.87 0.32 6.96
N LYS A 139 -12.40 -0.31 7.99
CA LYS A 139 -11.92 -1.59 8.49
C LYS A 139 -12.03 -2.69 7.43
N ASP A 140 -13.19 -2.79 6.78
CA ASP A 140 -13.45 -3.76 5.73
C ASP A 140 -12.54 -3.52 4.52
N ALA A 141 -12.37 -2.26 4.11
CA ALA A 141 -11.50 -1.89 3.00
C ALA A 141 -10.04 -2.27 3.26
N LEU A 142 -9.53 -1.95 4.43
CA LEU A 142 -8.15 -2.23 4.80
C LEU A 142 -7.88 -3.73 4.94
N GLU A 143 -8.83 -4.48 5.49
CA GLU A 143 -8.72 -5.93 5.58
C GLU A 143 -8.67 -6.57 4.20
N MET A 144 -9.59 -6.21 3.33
CA MET A 144 -9.65 -6.74 1.96
C MET A 144 -8.38 -6.40 1.18
N LEU A 145 -7.95 -5.15 1.28
CA LEU A 145 -6.73 -4.69 0.62
C LEU A 145 -5.51 -5.44 1.15
N GLY A 146 -5.40 -5.60 2.46
CA GLY A 146 -4.31 -6.35 3.10
C GLY A 146 -4.25 -7.80 2.66
N ARG A 147 -5.40 -8.46 2.57
CA ARG A 147 -5.50 -9.85 2.08
C ARG A 147 -5.03 -9.96 0.62
N ASN A 148 -5.48 -9.04 -0.23
CA ASN A 148 -5.10 -9.02 -1.65
C ASN A 148 -3.61 -8.78 -1.83
N LEU A 149 -3.05 -7.80 -1.14
CA LEU A 149 -1.63 -7.46 -1.21
C LEU A 149 -0.74 -8.57 -0.68
N TYR A 150 -1.13 -9.18 0.41
CA TYR A 150 -0.38 -10.30 1.01
C TYR A 150 -0.33 -11.50 0.07
N GLY A 151 -1.47 -11.83 -0.56
CA GLY A 151 -1.56 -12.89 -1.56
C GLY A 151 -0.69 -12.62 -2.78
N MET A 152 -0.79 -11.42 -3.35
CA MET A 152 0.01 -11.02 -4.52
C MET A 152 1.51 -11.02 -4.23
N PHE A 153 1.91 -10.56 -3.05
CA PHE A 153 3.31 -10.55 -2.63
C PHE A 153 3.87 -11.98 -2.53
N ASN A 154 3.12 -12.87 -1.89
CA ASN A 154 3.54 -14.27 -1.73
C ASN A 154 3.64 -15.00 -3.07
N GLU A 155 2.75 -14.72 -4.02
CA GLU A 155 2.83 -15.27 -5.37
C GLU A 155 4.10 -14.82 -6.09
N LYS A 156 4.46 -13.53 -6.00
CA LYS A 156 5.66 -12.98 -6.63
C LYS A 156 6.96 -13.53 -6.04
N VAL A 157 6.95 -13.84 -4.75
CA VAL A 157 8.13 -14.38 -4.04
C VAL A 157 8.22 -15.91 -4.17
N GLY A 158 7.22 -16.56 -4.78
CA GLY A 158 7.21 -17.99 -5.01
C GLY A 158 6.97 -18.84 -3.76
N LEU A 159 6.34 -18.25 -2.76
CA LEU A 159 6.00 -18.94 -1.51
C LEU A 159 4.61 -19.58 -1.57
#